data_866fd2cf1281805b113693b6fd7a02ab
#
_entry.id   866fd2cf1281805b113693b6fd7a02ab
#
_cell.length_a   1.000
_cell.length_b   1.000
_cell.length_c   1.000
_cell.angle_alpha   90.00
_cell.angle_beta   90.00
_cell.angle_gamma   90.00
#
_symmetry.space_group_name_H-M   'P 1'
#
loop_
_entity.id
_entity.type
_entity.pdbx_description
1 polymer ?
#
loop_
_entity_poly.entity_id
_entity_poly.type
_entity_poly.pdbx_seq_one_letter_code
_entity_poly.pdbx_strand_id
1 'polypeptide(L)'
;MSAGRALQVLTSDRRRGAETFGRDLAADLAARGIDAPVVALAASGASDPLPVDAFGLRALRAEARACDVVVAHGSRTLPACALALAGTGVPFVYRGIGDPRVWSGRGLRRWRTTLLLRRPALVTALWPGAADALVDQHGVPRERIRVVGNGVPAPRCPVPDAGARRQARRHLRLPDDAPVVGFLGSLTPEKCVGAAVAAIGQVQGAHLLVAGDGPERAALEVQAVRDAPGRVRFAGVVAGAGPVLAAADAVVLPSRTEGLPGVLIEAGLSALPVVATAVGGVAEVVADGETGVLVPPGDVDRLAAGLRRVLGTEGPALGRAGRERCLARFEMGVIGARWAGILAEVAGWPPVSEHGTG
;
A
#
# COMPACT_ATOMS: atom_id res chain seq x y z
N MET A 1 -11.73 28.87 -9.39
CA MET A 1 -12.88 28.25 -8.69
C MET A 1 -12.59 26.76 -8.61
N SER A 2 -12.80 26.10 -7.45
CA SER A 2 -12.60 24.65 -7.28
C SER A 2 -13.55 23.87 -8.21
N ALA A 3 -13.05 22.85 -8.90
CA ALA A 3 -13.86 22.00 -9.79
C ALA A 3 -14.87 21.13 -9.02
N GLY A 4 -14.76 21.05 -7.69
CA GLY A 4 -15.61 20.27 -6.81
C GLY A 4 -14.93 19.98 -5.47
N ARG A 5 -15.65 19.35 -4.53
CA ARG A 5 -15.16 19.07 -3.19
C ARG A 5 -15.37 17.60 -2.79
N ALA A 6 -14.26 16.88 -2.52
CA ALA A 6 -14.24 15.44 -2.25
C ALA A 6 -13.62 15.11 -0.88
N LEU A 7 -14.42 14.84 0.13
CA LEU A 7 -13.95 14.51 1.49
C LEU A 7 -13.24 13.15 1.53
N GLN A 8 -12.01 13.11 2.03
CA GLN A 8 -11.25 11.89 2.24
C GLN A 8 -11.40 11.44 3.71
N VAL A 9 -12.03 10.30 3.95
CA VAL A 9 -12.25 9.75 5.30
C VAL A 9 -11.26 8.63 5.56
N LEU A 10 -10.36 8.83 6.53
CA LEU A 10 -9.32 7.90 6.95
C LEU A 10 -9.67 7.25 8.29
N THR A 11 -9.11 6.08 8.56
CA THR A 11 -9.33 5.39 9.85
C THR A 11 -8.67 6.14 10.99
N SER A 12 -7.43 6.63 10.79
CA SER A 12 -6.65 7.35 11.80
C SER A 12 -5.74 8.40 11.15
N ASP A 13 -5.14 9.23 11.97
CA ASP A 13 -4.11 10.19 11.53
C ASP A 13 -2.68 9.58 11.49
N ARG A 14 -2.51 8.31 11.88
CA ARG A 14 -1.22 7.60 11.81
C ARG A 14 -0.75 7.45 10.36
N ARG A 15 0.56 7.51 10.15
CA ARG A 15 1.18 7.27 8.84
C ARG A 15 1.32 5.76 8.57
N ARG A 16 0.24 5.13 8.13
CA ARG A 16 0.22 3.76 7.60
C ARG A 16 -0.13 3.80 6.12
N GLY A 17 0.08 2.72 5.39
CA GLY A 17 -0.06 2.71 3.93
C GLY A 17 -1.40 3.26 3.40
N ALA A 18 -2.53 2.93 4.03
CA ALA A 18 -3.84 3.41 3.60
C ALA A 18 -4.04 4.90 3.87
N GLU A 19 -3.61 5.37 5.05
CA GLU A 19 -3.71 6.76 5.47
C GLU A 19 -2.74 7.65 4.70
N THR A 20 -1.52 7.15 4.41
CA THR A 20 -0.55 7.83 3.56
C THR A 20 -1.12 8.02 2.15
N PHE A 21 -1.64 6.94 1.56
CA PHE A 21 -2.29 7.02 0.24
C PHE A 21 -3.43 8.05 0.21
N GLY A 22 -4.31 8.06 1.21
CA GLY A 22 -5.44 9.01 1.23
C GLY A 22 -5.00 10.47 1.29
N ARG A 23 -3.90 10.77 1.98
CA ARG A 23 -3.30 12.13 2.01
C ARG A 23 -2.60 12.47 0.69
N ASP A 24 -1.88 11.52 0.10
CA ASP A 24 -1.22 11.71 -1.19
C ASP A 24 -2.25 11.94 -2.30
N LEU A 25 -3.35 11.18 -2.28
CA LEU A 25 -4.47 11.38 -3.19
C LEU A 25 -5.12 12.76 -3.00
N ALA A 26 -5.34 13.18 -1.75
CA ALA A 26 -5.89 14.50 -1.47
C ALA A 26 -5.01 15.62 -2.03
N ALA A 27 -3.69 15.49 -1.88
CA ALA A 27 -2.72 16.45 -2.42
C ALA A 27 -2.73 16.49 -3.96
N ASP A 28 -2.79 15.33 -4.62
CA ASP A 28 -2.87 15.24 -6.08
C ASP A 28 -4.20 15.79 -6.62
N LEU A 29 -5.32 15.49 -5.96
CA LEU A 29 -6.63 16.05 -6.31
C LEU A 29 -6.64 17.59 -6.17
N ALA A 30 -6.04 18.12 -5.10
CA ALA A 30 -5.90 19.56 -4.90
C ALA A 30 -5.07 20.20 -6.01
N ALA A 31 -3.99 19.58 -6.46
CA ALA A 31 -3.19 20.03 -7.60
C ALA A 31 -3.99 20.05 -8.92
N ARG A 32 -5.05 19.23 -9.02
CA ARG A 32 -6.00 19.19 -10.14
C ARG A 32 -7.18 20.17 -9.97
N GLY A 33 -7.19 21.00 -8.92
CA GLY A 33 -8.26 21.95 -8.65
C GLY A 33 -9.49 21.37 -7.95
N ILE A 34 -9.42 20.14 -7.44
CA ILE A 34 -10.47 19.50 -6.63
C ILE A 34 -10.13 19.71 -5.16
N ASP A 35 -10.96 20.42 -4.39
CA ASP A 35 -10.78 20.55 -2.94
C ASP A 35 -10.99 19.19 -2.27
N ALA A 36 -9.96 18.69 -1.57
CA ALA A 36 -9.94 17.34 -1.02
C ALA A 36 -9.60 17.34 0.50
N PRO A 37 -10.51 17.85 1.36
CA PRO A 37 -10.30 17.83 2.79
C PRO A 37 -10.13 16.39 3.33
N VAL A 38 -9.32 16.25 4.39
CA VAL A 38 -9.02 14.95 5.00
C VAL A 38 -9.53 14.94 6.43
N VAL A 39 -10.34 13.92 6.77
CA VAL A 39 -10.83 13.68 8.14
C VAL A 39 -10.39 12.29 8.59
N ALA A 40 -9.81 12.19 9.78
CA ALA A 40 -9.50 10.93 10.44
C ALA A 40 -10.54 10.62 11.52
N LEU A 41 -11.06 9.38 11.53
CA LEU A 41 -12.06 8.94 12.51
C LEU A 41 -11.51 8.80 13.93
N ALA A 42 -10.20 8.61 14.06
CA ALA A 42 -9.51 8.52 15.34
C ALA A 42 -8.24 9.36 15.37
N ALA A 43 -7.99 10.00 16.52
CA ALA A 43 -6.74 10.73 16.75
C ALA A 43 -5.55 9.78 17.01
N SER A 44 -4.33 10.30 16.83
CA SER A 44 -3.08 9.61 17.20
C SER A 44 -3.07 9.22 18.67
N GLY A 45 -2.86 7.94 18.95
CA GLY A 45 -2.77 7.43 20.32
C GLY A 45 -3.98 6.60 20.78
N ALA A 46 -5.11 6.66 20.10
CA ALA A 46 -6.22 5.75 20.41
C ALA A 46 -5.80 4.31 20.15
N SER A 47 -5.92 3.46 21.17
CA SER A 47 -5.55 2.04 21.12
C SER A 47 -6.48 1.25 20.17
N ASP A 48 -7.73 1.65 20.06
CA ASP A 48 -8.69 1.14 19.08
C ASP A 48 -9.63 2.28 18.61
N PRO A 49 -9.68 2.59 17.31
CA PRO A 49 -10.46 3.73 16.79
C PRO A 49 -11.97 3.42 16.60
N LEU A 50 -12.56 2.44 17.27
CA LEU A 50 -13.98 2.12 17.05
C LEU A 50 -14.64 1.48 18.30
N PRO A 51 -15.92 1.76 18.51
CA PRO A 51 -16.89 2.33 17.57
C PRO A 51 -16.81 3.86 17.52
N VAL A 52 -16.99 4.44 16.31
CA VAL A 52 -17.18 5.89 16.15
C VAL A 52 -18.43 6.24 16.95
N ASP A 53 -18.29 7.11 17.94
CA ASP A 53 -19.40 7.51 18.78
C ASP A 53 -20.40 8.41 18.03
N ALA A 54 -21.52 8.70 18.66
CA ALA A 54 -22.57 9.54 18.05
C ALA A 54 -22.06 10.97 17.73
N PHE A 55 -21.08 11.48 18.50
CA PHE A 55 -20.49 12.77 18.26
C PHE A 55 -19.61 12.75 17.01
N GLY A 56 -18.73 11.76 16.86
CA GLY A 56 -17.90 11.59 15.66
C GLY A 56 -18.73 11.37 14.39
N LEU A 57 -19.85 10.64 14.48
CA LEU A 57 -20.79 10.47 13.34
C LEU A 57 -21.45 11.80 12.96
N ARG A 58 -21.82 12.63 13.94
CA ARG A 58 -22.40 13.97 13.68
C ARG A 58 -21.38 14.91 13.04
N ALA A 59 -20.13 14.90 13.53
CA ALA A 59 -19.06 15.70 12.96
C ALA A 59 -18.77 15.27 11.51
N LEU A 60 -18.63 13.97 11.25
CA LEU A 60 -18.46 13.43 9.90
C LEU A 60 -19.61 13.84 8.97
N ARG A 61 -20.86 13.78 9.48
CA ARG A 61 -22.05 14.19 8.72
C ARG A 61 -22.03 15.68 8.37
N ALA A 62 -21.57 16.53 9.29
CA ALA A 62 -21.46 17.97 9.06
C ALA A 62 -20.44 18.29 7.98
N GLU A 63 -19.24 17.71 8.09
CA GLU A 63 -18.18 17.87 7.08
C GLU A 63 -18.61 17.36 5.70
N ALA A 64 -19.26 16.18 5.66
CA ALA A 64 -19.70 15.58 4.41
C ALA A 64 -20.75 16.42 3.68
N ARG A 65 -21.65 17.09 4.40
CA ARG A 65 -22.67 17.96 3.78
C ARG A 65 -22.11 19.18 3.07
N ALA A 66 -20.89 19.57 3.38
CA ALA A 66 -20.16 20.64 2.67
C ALA A 66 -19.37 20.13 1.46
N CYS A 67 -19.52 18.83 1.10
CA CYS A 67 -18.78 18.20 0.01
C CYS A 67 -19.75 17.56 -0.99
N ASP A 68 -19.32 17.42 -2.24
CA ASP A 68 -20.12 16.81 -3.32
C ASP A 68 -20.04 15.28 -3.27
N VAL A 69 -18.92 14.74 -2.78
CA VAL A 69 -18.67 13.30 -2.69
C VAL A 69 -17.73 12.99 -1.52
N VAL A 70 -17.84 11.79 -0.99
CA VAL A 70 -16.98 11.28 0.10
C VAL A 70 -16.22 10.04 -0.37
N VAL A 71 -14.94 9.91 -0.01
CA VAL A 71 -14.15 8.69 -0.20
C VAL A 71 -13.88 8.03 1.15
N ALA A 72 -14.38 6.83 1.35
CA ALA A 72 -14.19 6.03 2.54
C ALA A 72 -13.00 5.05 2.37
N HIS A 73 -11.86 5.28 3.04
CA HIS A 73 -10.65 4.49 2.88
C HIS A 73 -10.57 3.32 3.87
N GLY A 74 -10.83 2.11 3.39
CA GLY A 74 -10.67 0.87 4.17
C GLY A 74 -11.89 0.45 4.97
N SER A 75 -11.83 -0.78 5.48
CA SER A 75 -13.00 -1.48 6.05
C SER A 75 -13.61 -0.81 7.29
N ARG A 76 -12.82 -0.02 8.03
CA ARG A 76 -13.29 0.66 9.23
C ARG A 76 -14.07 1.94 8.92
N THR A 77 -13.81 2.61 7.79
CA THR A 77 -14.54 3.82 7.38
C THR A 77 -15.88 3.50 6.72
N LEU A 78 -16.05 2.29 6.17
CA LEU A 78 -17.28 1.87 5.49
C LEU A 78 -18.53 2.01 6.39
N PRO A 79 -18.59 1.42 7.62
CA PRO A 79 -19.76 1.57 8.48
C PRO A 79 -19.99 3.01 8.93
N ALA A 80 -18.92 3.77 9.23
CA ALA A 80 -19.03 5.16 9.64
C ALA A 80 -19.65 6.03 8.54
N CYS A 81 -19.16 5.92 7.30
CA CYS A 81 -19.73 6.65 6.17
C CYS A 81 -21.14 6.18 5.83
N ALA A 82 -21.41 4.87 5.85
CA ALA A 82 -22.74 4.34 5.58
C ALA A 82 -23.81 4.88 6.57
N LEU A 83 -23.46 5.07 7.84
CA LEU A 83 -24.34 5.62 8.87
C LEU A 83 -24.41 7.15 8.82
N ALA A 84 -23.28 7.84 8.80
CA ALA A 84 -23.22 9.29 8.81
C ALA A 84 -23.90 9.92 7.59
N LEU A 85 -23.78 9.30 6.42
CA LEU A 85 -24.31 9.81 5.15
C LEU A 85 -25.77 9.38 4.87
N ALA A 86 -26.36 8.56 5.73
CA ALA A 86 -27.75 8.16 5.57
C ALA A 86 -28.70 9.38 5.55
N GLY A 87 -29.48 9.54 4.46
CA GLY A 87 -30.44 10.66 4.29
C GLY A 87 -29.81 12.03 4.07
N THR A 88 -28.50 12.13 3.72
CA THR A 88 -27.88 13.42 3.36
C THR A 88 -27.97 13.77 1.89
N GLY A 89 -28.17 12.77 1.02
CA GLY A 89 -28.07 12.94 -0.44
C GLY A 89 -26.62 12.92 -0.95
N VAL A 90 -25.60 13.03 -0.08
CA VAL A 90 -24.18 13.02 -0.48
C VAL A 90 -23.75 11.59 -0.81
N PRO A 91 -23.32 11.33 -2.05
CA PRO A 91 -22.81 10.01 -2.44
C PRO A 91 -21.42 9.73 -1.84
N PHE A 92 -21.08 8.45 -1.72
CA PHE A 92 -19.72 8.10 -1.37
C PHE A 92 -19.15 6.91 -2.16
N VAL A 93 -17.84 6.92 -2.33
CA VAL A 93 -17.05 5.83 -2.91
C VAL A 93 -16.37 5.09 -1.78
N TYR A 94 -16.48 3.76 -1.77
CA TYR A 94 -15.73 2.93 -0.82
C TYR A 94 -14.44 2.41 -1.47
N ARG A 95 -13.30 2.73 -0.88
CA ARG A 95 -12.01 2.19 -1.30
C ARG A 95 -11.65 0.94 -0.49
N GLY A 96 -11.77 -0.24 -1.12
CA GLY A 96 -11.26 -1.50 -0.58
C GLY A 96 -9.73 -1.52 -0.63
N ILE A 97 -9.05 -1.79 0.50
CA ILE A 97 -7.59 -1.73 0.62
C ILE A 97 -6.93 -3.11 0.79
N GLY A 98 -7.68 -4.17 0.96
CA GLY A 98 -7.18 -5.52 1.16
C GLY A 98 -7.96 -6.55 0.37
N ASP A 99 -7.60 -7.81 0.51
CA ASP A 99 -8.34 -8.92 -0.09
C ASP A 99 -9.70 -9.10 0.60
N PRO A 100 -10.83 -8.96 -0.11
CA PRO A 100 -12.16 -9.19 0.45
C PRO A 100 -12.33 -10.58 1.06
N ARG A 101 -11.62 -11.59 0.54
CA ARG A 101 -11.64 -12.97 1.05
C ARG A 101 -11.12 -13.07 2.48
N VAL A 102 -10.25 -12.14 2.88
CA VAL A 102 -9.61 -12.11 4.20
C VAL A 102 -10.33 -11.17 5.16
N TRP A 103 -10.54 -9.90 4.77
CA TRP A 103 -11.04 -8.88 5.70
C TRP A 103 -12.54 -8.91 5.95
N SER A 104 -13.33 -9.46 5.05
CA SER A 104 -14.79 -9.48 5.20
C SER A 104 -15.31 -10.45 6.29
N GLY A 105 -14.46 -11.40 6.71
CA GLY A 105 -14.79 -12.37 7.73
C GLY A 105 -15.75 -13.47 7.24
N ARG A 106 -16.40 -14.16 8.21
CA ARG A 106 -17.37 -15.26 7.95
C ARG A 106 -18.69 -14.97 8.67
N GLY A 107 -19.75 -15.70 8.32
CA GLY A 107 -21.04 -15.66 8.99
C GLY A 107 -21.64 -14.26 9.07
N LEU A 108 -22.08 -13.85 10.27
CA LEU A 108 -22.76 -12.58 10.52
C LEU A 108 -21.90 -11.36 10.14
N ARG A 109 -20.57 -11.43 10.34
CA ARG A 109 -19.66 -10.35 9.95
C ARG A 109 -19.66 -10.16 8.43
N ARG A 110 -19.63 -11.24 7.64
CA ARG A 110 -19.72 -11.19 6.18
C ARG A 110 -21.07 -10.63 5.74
N TRP A 111 -22.17 -11.09 6.34
CA TRP A 111 -23.50 -10.56 6.04
C TRP A 111 -23.62 -9.05 6.27
N ARG A 112 -23.13 -8.56 7.42
CA ARG A 112 -23.09 -7.12 7.72
C ARG A 112 -22.25 -6.36 6.68
N THR A 113 -21.09 -6.87 6.33
CA THR A 113 -20.23 -6.27 5.29
C THR A 113 -20.96 -6.20 3.96
N THR A 114 -21.64 -7.26 3.54
CA THR A 114 -22.43 -7.30 2.30
C THR A 114 -23.55 -6.24 2.31
N LEU A 115 -24.22 -6.08 3.44
CA LEU A 115 -25.27 -5.05 3.58
C LEU A 115 -24.67 -3.63 3.47
N LEU A 116 -23.53 -3.38 4.10
CA LEU A 116 -22.84 -2.10 4.05
C LEU A 116 -22.32 -1.76 2.66
N LEU A 117 -21.84 -2.75 1.88
CA LEU A 117 -21.36 -2.58 0.51
C LEU A 117 -22.46 -2.22 -0.50
N ARG A 118 -23.74 -2.28 -0.11
CA ARG A 118 -24.87 -1.77 -0.92
C ARG A 118 -24.98 -0.24 -0.89
N ARG A 119 -24.38 0.42 0.10
CA ARG A 119 -24.53 1.86 0.36
C ARG A 119 -23.64 2.77 -0.50
N PRO A 120 -22.36 2.47 -0.78
CA PRO A 120 -21.52 3.30 -1.66
C PRO A 120 -22.12 3.41 -3.06
N ALA A 121 -21.96 4.55 -3.72
CA ALA A 121 -22.29 4.70 -5.13
C ALA A 121 -21.38 3.82 -6.00
N LEU A 122 -20.07 3.82 -5.71
CA LEU A 122 -19.07 2.95 -6.30
C LEU A 122 -18.19 2.32 -5.24
N VAL A 123 -17.63 1.14 -5.56
CA VAL A 123 -16.62 0.43 -4.77
C VAL A 123 -15.35 0.33 -5.60
N THR A 124 -14.19 0.66 -5.03
CA THR A 124 -12.92 0.41 -5.73
C THR A 124 -12.22 -0.82 -5.15
N ALA A 125 -11.60 -1.59 -6.03
CA ALA A 125 -10.71 -2.71 -5.72
C ALA A 125 -9.30 -2.38 -6.20
N LEU A 126 -8.28 -2.87 -5.50
CA LEU A 126 -6.89 -2.55 -5.84
C LEU A 126 -6.36 -3.36 -7.02
N TRP A 127 -6.95 -4.53 -7.32
CA TRP A 127 -6.60 -5.42 -8.44
C TRP A 127 -7.82 -6.22 -8.89
N PRO A 128 -7.80 -6.81 -10.12
CA PRO A 128 -8.94 -7.53 -10.69
C PRO A 128 -9.47 -8.66 -9.79
N GLY A 129 -8.60 -9.49 -9.22
CA GLY A 129 -9.04 -10.59 -8.34
C GLY A 129 -9.73 -10.14 -7.05
N ALA A 130 -9.45 -8.92 -6.55
CA ALA A 130 -10.22 -8.32 -5.46
C ALA A 130 -11.60 -7.84 -5.93
N ALA A 131 -11.69 -7.34 -7.16
CA ALA A 131 -12.98 -7.00 -7.77
C ALA A 131 -13.87 -8.22 -7.97
N ASP A 132 -13.30 -9.32 -8.45
CA ASP A 132 -14.01 -10.59 -8.61
C ASP A 132 -14.49 -11.12 -7.25
N ALA A 133 -13.65 -11.05 -6.21
CA ALA A 133 -14.05 -11.43 -4.86
C ALA A 133 -15.19 -10.56 -4.28
N LEU A 134 -15.29 -9.28 -4.64
CA LEU A 134 -16.44 -8.44 -4.26
C LEU A 134 -17.73 -8.86 -4.95
N VAL A 135 -17.66 -9.27 -6.21
CA VAL A 135 -18.80 -9.84 -6.94
C VAL A 135 -19.21 -11.17 -6.32
N ASP A 136 -18.29 -12.12 -6.23
CA ASP A 136 -18.57 -13.52 -5.85
C ASP A 136 -19.02 -13.65 -4.38
N GLN A 137 -18.39 -12.88 -3.49
CA GLN A 137 -18.64 -13.03 -2.05
C GLN A 137 -19.71 -12.10 -1.50
N HIS A 138 -19.89 -10.94 -2.13
CA HIS A 138 -20.77 -9.89 -1.61
C HIS A 138 -21.86 -9.47 -2.58
N GLY A 139 -21.90 -10.03 -3.79
CA GLY A 139 -22.89 -9.69 -4.81
C GLY A 139 -22.86 -8.21 -5.20
N VAL A 140 -21.69 -7.57 -5.13
CA VAL A 140 -21.55 -6.19 -5.61
C VAL A 140 -21.62 -6.20 -7.15
N PRO A 141 -22.57 -5.48 -7.76
CA PRO A 141 -22.69 -5.42 -9.21
C PRO A 141 -21.39 -4.97 -9.87
N ARG A 142 -20.95 -5.65 -10.94
CA ARG A 142 -19.66 -5.37 -11.60
C ARG A 142 -19.55 -3.93 -12.10
N GLU A 143 -20.64 -3.37 -12.58
CA GLU A 143 -20.73 -1.98 -13.04
C GLU A 143 -20.49 -0.94 -11.92
N ARG A 144 -20.67 -1.33 -10.66
CA ARG A 144 -20.37 -0.50 -9.48
C ARG A 144 -18.94 -0.69 -8.97
N ILE A 145 -18.12 -1.49 -9.63
CA ILE A 145 -16.73 -1.72 -9.22
C ILE A 145 -15.78 -1.04 -10.20
N ARG A 146 -14.80 -0.30 -9.66
CA ARG A 146 -13.67 0.24 -10.43
C ARG A 146 -12.38 -0.36 -9.89
N VAL A 147 -11.49 -0.83 -10.78
CA VAL A 147 -10.17 -1.33 -10.38
C VAL A 147 -9.16 -0.20 -10.45
N VAL A 148 -8.71 0.27 -9.28
CA VAL A 148 -7.73 1.34 -9.16
C VAL A 148 -6.71 0.96 -8.09
N GLY A 149 -5.45 0.80 -8.51
CA GLY A 149 -4.35 0.44 -7.62
C GLY A 149 -3.95 1.54 -6.64
N ASN A 150 -2.95 1.25 -5.83
CA ASN A 150 -2.28 2.25 -5.01
C ASN A 150 -1.40 3.15 -5.90
N GLY A 151 -1.28 4.43 -5.52
CA GLY A 151 -0.35 5.38 -6.10
C GLY A 151 0.72 5.78 -5.09
N VAL A 152 1.92 6.07 -5.58
CA VAL A 152 3.03 6.61 -4.80
C VAL A 152 3.63 7.79 -5.56
N PRO A 153 3.84 8.95 -4.91
CA PRO A 153 4.53 10.08 -5.54
C PRO A 153 5.99 9.70 -5.89
N ALA A 154 6.34 9.73 -7.16
CA ALA A 154 7.69 9.37 -7.64
C ALA A 154 8.82 10.19 -6.97
N PRO A 155 8.67 11.49 -6.67
CA PRO A 155 9.69 12.27 -5.98
C PRO A 155 10.03 11.75 -4.55
N ARG A 156 9.15 10.96 -3.94
CA ARG A 156 9.40 10.32 -2.64
C ARG A 156 10.41 9.16 -2.73
N CYS A 157 10.55 8.58 -3.91
CA CYS A 157 11.33 7.37 -4.19
C CYS A 157 12.40 7.65 -5.27
N PRO A 158 13.37 8.53 -5.00
CA PRO A 158 14.45 8.80 -5.95
C PRO A 158 15.31 7.55 -6.15
N VAL A 159 15.87 7.41 -7.33
CA VAL A 159 16.91 6.40 -7.57
C VAL A 159 18.16 6.84 -6.79
N PRO A 160 18.65 6.04 -5.81
CA PRO A 160 19.77 6.44 -5.00
C PRO A 160 21.07 6.41 -5.81
N ASP A 161 21.83 7.50 -5.72
CA ASP A 161 23.21 7.52 -6.20
C ASP A 161 24.17 6.82 -5.21
N ALA A 162 25.42 6.64 -5.60
CA ALA A 162 26.43 5.98 -4.76
C ALA A 162 26.70 6.74 -3.44
N GLY A 163 26.56 8.06 -3.44
CA GLY A 163 26.73 8.88 -2.24
C GLY A 163 25.60 8.69 -1.23
N ALA A 164 24.37 8.79 -1.71
CA ALA A 164 23.16 8.55 -0.91
C ALA A 164 23.15 7.12 -0.33
N ARG A 165 23.56 6.12 -1.14
CA ARG A 165 23.66 4.72 -0.68
C ARG A 165 24.67 4.56 0.46
N ARG A 166 25.88 5.05 0.31
CA ARG A 166 26.90 5.00 1.38
C ARG A 166 26.44 5.73 2.64
N GLN A 167 25.83 6.89 2.51
CA GLN A 167 25.29 7.63 3.65
C GLN A 167 24.20 6.85 4.38
N ALA A 168 23.25 6.28 3.65
CA ALA A 168 22.17 5.47 4.22
C ALA A 168 22.71 4.21 4.92
N ARG A 169 23.67 3.51 4.32
CA ARG A 169 24.30 2.32 4.92
C ARG A 169 25.04 2.65 6.22
N ARG A 170 25.83 3.73 6.24
CA ARG A 170 26.50 4.17 7.47
C ARG A 170 25.51 4.51 8.57
N HIS A 171 24.44 5.27 8.26
CA HIS A 171 23.39 5.62 9.22
C HIS A 171 22.69 4.38 9.78
N LEU A 172 22.44 3.38 8.96
CA LEU A 172 21.78 2.13 9.34
C LEU A 172 22.76 1.07 9.88
N ARG A 173 24.08 1.38 9.96
CA ARG A 173 25.15 0.48 10.41
C ARG A 173 25.20 -0.81 9.58
N LEU A 174 25.17 -0.66 8.27
CA LEU A 174 25.33 -1.73 7.28
C LEU A 174 26.72 -1.66 6.66
N PRO A 175 27.26 -2.78 6.16
CA PRO A 175 28.52 -2.80 5.44
C PRO A 175 28.41 -2.02 4.13
N ASP A 176 29.48 -1.32 3.75
CA ASP A 176 29.49 -0.50 2.52
C ASP A 176 29.50 -1.38 1.25
N ASP A 177 30.21 -2.52 1.27
CA ASP A 177 30.50 -3.33 0.08
C ASP A 177 29.71 -4.66 -0.01
N ALA A 178 28.88 -4.99 1.00
CA ALA A 178 28.09 -6.21 0.95
C ALA A 178 26.71 -5.96 0.29
N PRO A 179 26.14 -6.96 -0.41
CA PRO A 179 24.78 -6.88 -0.90
C PRO A 179 23.77 -6.74 0.26
N VAL A 180 22.83 -5.78 0.13
CA VAL A 180 21.82 -5.50 1.14
C VAL A 180 20.43 -5.70 0.56
N VAL A 181 19.63 -6.58 1.18
CA VAL A 181 18.22 -6.79 0.88
C VAL A 181 17.38 -6.04 1.91
N GLY A 182 16.47 -5.19 1.47
CA GLY A 182 15.54 -4.46 2.33
C GLY A 182 14.20 -5.18 2.52
N PHE A 183 13.71 -5.23 3.75
CA PHE A 183 12.32 -5.51 4.08
C PHE A 183 11.73 -4.31 4.81
N LEU A 184 10.51 -3.89 4.41
CA LEU A 184 9.77 -2.81 5.06
C LEU A 184 8.34 -3.26 5.33
N GLY A 185 7.94 -3.23 6.59
CA GLY A 185 6.57 -3.57 6.97
C GLY A 185 6.43 -3.93 8.44
N SER A 186 5.19 -4.21 8.87
CA SER A 186 4.92 -4.73 10.21
C SER A 186 5.53 -6.12 10.39
N LEU A 187 6.04 -6.41 11.60
CA LEU A 187 6.56 -7.74 11.94
C LEU A 187 5.43 -8.59 12.51
N THR A 188 4.52 -9.00 11.62
CA THR A 188 3.33 -9.79 11.93
C THR A 188 3.34 -11.11 11.16
N PRO A 189 2.62 -12.16 11.63
CA PRO A 189 2.68 -13.50 11.03
C PRO A 189 2.37 -13.56 9.53
N GLU A 190 1.48 -12.69 9.03
CA GLU A 190 1.14 -12.64 7.61
C GLU A 190 2.25 -12.11 6.72
N LYS A 191 3.21 -11.34 7.29
CA LYS A 191 4.37 -10.82 6.55
C LYS A 191 5.51 -11.83 6.40
N CYS A 192 5.51 -12.91 7.16
CA CYS A 192 6.43 -14.04 7.04
C CYS A 192 7.91 -13.61 6.98
N VAL A 193 8.33 -12.63 7.79
CA VAL A 193 9.70 -12.09 7.77
C VAL A 193 10.75 -13.17 8.09
N GLY A 194 10.37 -14.18 8.86
CA GLY A 194 11.21 -15.35 9.13
C GLY A 194 11.65 -16.09 7.86
N ALA A 195 10.83 -16.10 6.80
CA ALA A 195 11.24 -16.68 5.52
C ALA A 195 12.36 -15.86 4.84
N ALA A 196 12.33 -14.52 4.96
CA ALA A 196 13.42 -13.67 4.46
C ALA A 196 14.71 -13.88 5.27
N VAL A 197 14.60 -14.03 6.60
CA VAL A 197 15.76 -14.34 7.45
C VAL A 197 16.40 -15.67 7.05
N ALA A 198 15.59 -16.74 6.89
CA ALA A 198 16.06 -18.05 6.46
C ALA A 198 16.68 -18.02 5.05
N ALA A 199 16.04 -17.31 4.13
CA ALA A 199 16.56 -17.16 2.76
C ALA A 199 17.91 -16.43 2.71
N ILE A 200 18.10 -15.36 3.51
CA ILE A 200 19.40 -14.66 3.63
C ILE A 200 20.46 -15.58 4.21
N GLY A 201 20.11 -16.52 5.10
CA GLY A 201 21.02 -17.56 5.57
C GLY A 201 21.65 -18.35 4.43
N GLN A 202 20.90 -18.59 3.36
CA GLN A 202 21.33 -19.32 2.15
C GLN A 202 22.02 -18.47 1.08
N VAL A 203 22.03 -17.14 1.21
CA VAL A 203 22.68 -16.24 0.24
C VAL A 203 23.98 -15.71 0.82
N GLN A 204 25.10 -16.22 0.28
CA GLN A 204 26.43 -15.91 0.80
C GLN A 204 26.73 -14.40 0.73
N GLY A 205 27.25 -13.84 1.82
CA GLY A 205 27.67 -12.43 1.91
C GLY A 205 26.54 -11.40 1.93
N ALA A 206 25.29 -11.79 1.67
CA ALA A 206 24.18 -10.84 1.67
C ALA A 206 23.69 -10.53 3.09
N HIS A 207 23.27 -9.29 3.30
CA HIS A 207 22.67 -8.78 4.53
C HIS A 207 21.18 -8.49 4.35
N LEU A 208 20.40 -8.67 5.41
CA LEU A 208 18.99 -8.29 5.47
C LEU A 208 18.80 -7.07 6.37
N LEU A 209 18.24 -6.01 5.83
CA LEU A 209 17.79 -4.85 6.57
C LEU A 209 16.29 -4.96 6.81
N VAL A 210 15.88 -5.11 8.08
CA VAL A 210 14.47 -5.22 8.49
C VAL A 210 14.03 -3.90 9.10
N ALA A 211 13.15 -3.17 8.41
CA ALA A 211 12.56 -1.93 8.88
C ALA A 211 11.07 -2.15 9.22
N GLY A 212 10.72 -1.88 10.45
CA GLY A 212 9.40 -2.06 11.01
C GLY A 212 9.45 -2.62 12.43
N ASP A 213 8.28 -2.81 13.00
CA ASP A 213 8.09 -3.39 14.33
C ASP A 213 6.82 -4.22 14.37
N GLY A 214 6.70 -5.10 15.37
CA GLY A 214 5.53 -5.94 15.54
C GLY A 214 5.76 -7.10 16.51
N PRO A 215 4.73 -7.91 16.75
CA PRO A 215 4.75 -8.97 17.77
C PRO A 215 5.80 -10.06 17.50
N GLU A 216 6.23 -10.27 16.25
CA GLU A 216 7.24 -11.28 15.92
C GLU A 216 8.69 -10.82 16.13
N ARG A 217 8.93 -9.55 16.50
CA ARG A 217 10.27 -8.96 16.60
C ARG A 217 11.27 -9.82 17.37
N ALA A 218 10.93 -10.21 18.61
CA ALA A 218 11.83 -10.98 19.47
C ALA A 218 12.14 -12.37 18.89
N ALA A 219 11.15 -13.05 18.33
CA ALA A 219 11.33 -14.36 17.69
C ALA A 219 12.23 -14.26 16.44
N LEU A 220 12.06 -13.21 15.65
CA LEU A 220 12.88 -12.95 14.46
C LEU A 220 14.33 -12.62 14.80
N GLU A 221 14.60 -11.92 15.91
CA GLU A 221 15.96 -11.66 16.38
C GLU A 221 16.67 -12.96 16.81
N VAL A 222 15.98 -13.86 17.50
CA VAL A 222 16.50 -15.19 17.85
C VAL A 222 16.78 -16.02 16.58
N GLN A 223 15.84 -16.02 15.63
CA GLN A 223 16.01 -16.71 14.36
C GLN A 223 17.21 -16.18 13.58
N ALA A 224 17.40 -14.86 13.53
CA ALA A 224 18.49 -14.22 12.81
C ALA A 224 19.87 -14.65 13.33
N VAL A 225 20.02 -14.82 14.64
CA VAL A 225 21.27 -15.33 15.24
C VAL A 225 21.57 -16.76 14.79
N ARG A 226 20.53 -17.58 14.65
CA ARG A 226 20.68 -19.00 14.25
C ARG A 226 20.93 -19.15 12.74
N ASP A 227 20.11 -18.49 11.91
CA ASP A 227 20.03 -18.78 10.47
C ASP A 227 20.94 -17.86 9.62
N ALA A 228 21.23 -16.64 10.11
CA ALA A 228 22.02 -15.64 9.39
C ALA A 228 22.87 -14.79 10.38
N PRO A 229 23.78 -15.40 11.15
CA PRO A 229 24.51 -14.73 12.22
C PRO A 229 25.27 -13.49 11.72
N GLY A 230 25.03 -12.35 12.39
CA GLY A 230 25.65 -11.05 12.07
C GLY A 230 25.18 -10.39 10.76
N ARG A 231 24.26 -11.02 10.01
CA ARG A 231 23.84 -10.55 8.69
C ARG A 231 22.42 -9.98 8.64
N VAL A 232 21.72 -9.90 9.78
CA VAL A 232 20.39 -9.28 9.85
C VAL A 232 20.43 -8.03 10.73
N ARG A 233 20.04 -6.90 10.17
CA ARG A 233 19.94 -5.61 10.86
C ARG A 233 18.47 -5.23 11.06
N PHE A 234 18.01 -5.16 12.29
CA PHE A 234 16.70 -4.61 12.65
C PHE A 234 16.81 -3.11 12.91
N ALA A 235 16.22 -2.29 12.06
CA ALA A 235 16.24 -0.84 12.15
C ALA A 235 15.10 -0.24 13.00
N GLY A 236 14.09 -1.08 13.38
CA GLY A 236 12.88 -0.57 14.03
C GLY A 236 11.98 0.21 13.08
N VAL A 237 11.11 1.03 13.63
CA VAL A 237 10.22 1.89 12.84
C VAL A 237 11.04 3.04 12.23
N VAL A 238 10.94 3.22 10.93
CA VAL A 238 11.63 4.27 10.18
C VAL A 238 10.64 5.34 9.68
N ALA A 239 11.12 6.56 9.50
CA ALA A 239 10.33 7.67 8.98
C ALA A 239 10.22 7.60 7.44
N GLY A 240 9.43 6.62 6.94
CA GLY A 240 9.25 6.38 5.51
C GLY A 240 10.25 5.39 4.91
N ALA A 241 10.03 5.00 3.66
CA ALA A 241 10.81 3.97 2.99
C ALA A 241 12.19 4.46 2.50
N GLY A 242 12.34 5.76 2.23
CA GLY A 242 13.52 6.34 1.58
C GLY A 242 14.87 5.88 2.14
N PRO A 243 15.14 5.95 3.45
CA PRO A 243 16.41 5.51 4.01
C PRO A 243 16.73 4.03 3.77
N VAL A 244 15.71 3.16 3.80
CA VAL A 244 15.86 1.72 3.57
C VAL A 244 16.10 1.43 2.10
N LEU A 245 15.30 2.04 1.22
CA LEU A 245 15.43 1.90 -0.23
C LEU A 245 16.78 2.45 -0.73
N ALA A 246 17.28 3.54 -0.13
CA ALA A 246 18.59 4.08 -0.45
C ALA A 246 19.72 3.14 -0.06
N ALA A 247 19.61 2.39 1.04
CA ALA A 247 20.62 1.46 1.51
C ALA A 247 20.61 0.11 0.80
N ALA A 248 19.47 -0.30 0.25
CA ALA A 248 19.25 -1.62 -0.32
C ALA A 248 19.73 -1.74 -1.78
N ASP A 249 20.06 -2.97 -2.17
CA ASP A 249 20.33 -3.39 -3.57
C ASP A 249 19.12 -4.14 -4.16
N ALA A 250 18.26 -4.70 -3.30
CA ALA A 250 17.03 -5.37 -3.67
C ALA A 250 16.01 -5.26 -2.51
N VAL A 251 14.73 -5.50 -2.81
CA VAL A 251 13.66 -5.57 -1.79
C VAL A 251 13.04 -6.96 -1.77
N VAL A 252 12.75 -7.47 -0.57
CA VAL A 252 12.06 -8.74 -0.38
C VAL A 252 10.71 -8.54 0.29
N LEU A 253 9.66 -9.22 -0.22
CA LEU A 253 8.33 -9.25 0.38
C LEU A 253 7.79 -10.68 0.42
N PRO A 254 8.07 -11.47 1.50
CA PRO A 254 7.74 -12.88 1.59
C PRO A 254 6.33 -13.17 2.14
N SER A 255 5.44 -12.22 2.07
CA SER A 255 4.12 -12.22 2.71
C SER A 255 3.24 -13.41 2.29
N ARG A 256 2.40 -13.89 3.20
CA ARG A 256 1.37 -14.89 2.93
C ARG A 256 0.11 -14.29 2.28
N THR A 257 -0.14 -13.02 2.54
CA THR A 257 -1.27 -12.29 1.96
C THR A 257 -0.92 -10.81 1.82
N GLU A 258 -1.33 -10.21 0.73
CA GLU A 258 -1.20 -8.78 0.44
C GLU A 258 -2.47 -8.25 -0.25
N GLY A 259 -2.67 -6.93 -0.14
CA GLY A 259 -3.54 -6.21 -1.06
C GLY A 259 -2.77 -5.87 -2.34
N LEU A 260 -2.48 -4.59 -2.50
CA LEU A 260 -1.51 -4.09 -3.49
C LEU A 260 -0.40 -3.38 -2.69
N PRO A 261 0.77 -4.00 -2.49
CA PRO A 261 1.76 -3.51 -1.55
C PRO A 261 2.48 -2.25 -2.05
N GLY A 262 2.28 -1.13 -1.34
CA GLY A 262 2.92 0.14 -1.67
C GLY A 262 4.44 0.08 -1.65
N VAL A 263 5.01 -0.73 -0.76
CA VAL A 263 6.47 -0.91 -0.67
C VAL A 263 7.11 -1.45 -1.96
N LEU A 264 6.39 -2.29 -2.72
CA LEU A 264 6.89 -2.78 -4.02
C LEU A 264 6.81 -1.70 -5.09
N ILE A 265 5.81 -0.82 -5.02
CA ILE A 265 5.74 0.36 -5.89
C ILE A 265 6.90 1.31 -5.55
N GLU A 266 7.14 1.57 -4.27
CA GLU A 266 8.25 2.41 -3.79
C GLU A 266 9.61 1.83 -4.23
N ALA A 267 9.81 0.52 -4.09
CA ALA A 267 11.01 -0.17 -4.57
C ALA A 267 11.20 -0.03 -6.08
N GLY A 268 10.14 -0.29 -6.86
CA GLY A 268 10.16 -0.11 -8.31
C GLY A 268 10.50 1.32 -8.69
N LEU A 269 9.82 2.33 -8.12
CA LEU A 269 10.13 3.75 -8.37
C LEU A 269 11.59 4.12 -8.03
N SER A 270 12.20 3.45 -7.06
CA SER A 270 13.62 3.59 -6.72
C SER A 270 14.56 2.75 -7.60
N ALA A 271 14.06 2.13 -8.67
CA ALA A 271 14.79 1.22 -9.55
C ALA A 271 15.42 0.02 -8.83
N LEU A 272 14.85 -0.43 -7.72
CA LEU A 272 15.31 -1.61 -7.00
C LEU A 272 14.58 -2.86 -7.51
N PRO A 273 15.31 -3.95 -7.84
CA PRO A 273 14.72 -5.22 -8.16
C PRO A 273 14.04 -5.82 -6.91
N VAL A 274 13.00 -6.62 -7.14
CA VAL A 274 12.16 -7.16 -6.08
C VAL A 274 12.12 -8.68 -6.16
N VAL A 275 12.14 -9.35 -4.98
CA VAL A 275 11.69 -10.73 -4.83
C VAL A 275 10.46 -10.75 -3.92
N ALA A 276 9.35 -11.26 -4.41
CA ALA A 276 8.11 -11.27 -3.64
C ALA A 276 7.33 -12.57 -3.83
N THR A 277 6.47 -12.88 -2.87
CA THR A 277 5.52 -13.98 -3.03
C THR A 277 4.36 -13.59 -3.95
N ALA A 278 3.93 -14.53 -4.81
CA ALA A 278 2.83 -14.34 -5.76
C ALA A 278 1.46 -14.41 -5.05
N VAL A 279 1.14 -13.41 -4.23
CA VAL A 279 -0.10 -13.35 -3.46
C VAL A 279 -0.85 -12.02 -3.67
N GLY A 280 -2.17 -12.05 -3.62
CA GLY A 280 -3.01 -10.85 -3.76
C GLY A 280 -2.72 -10.07 -5.05
N GLY A 281 -2.50 -8.77 -4.93
CA GLY A 281 -2.18 -7.89 -6.04
C GLY A 281 -0.68 -7.71 -6.32
N VAL A 282 0.20 -8.56 -5.78
CA VAL A 282 1.67 -8.45 -6.00
C VAL A 282 2.02 -8.55 -7.48
N ALA A 283 1.37 -9.46 -8.25
CA ALA A 283 1.60 -9.64 -9.68
C ALA A 283 1.15 -8.44 -10.54
N GLU A 284 0.34 -7.54 -9.99
CA GLU A 284 0.02 -6.28 -10.68
C GLU A 284 1.22 -5.33 -10.69
N VAL A 285 2.01 -5.34 -9.61
CA VAL A 285 3.20 -4.49 -9.46
C VAL A 285 4.41 -5.12 -10.11
N VAL A 286 4.65 -6.40 -9.83
CA VAL A 286 5.84 -7.14 -10.28
C VAL A 286 5.47 -8.09 -11.42
N ALA A 287 6.05 -7.90 -12.58
CA ALA A 287 6.01 -8.89 -13.68
C ALA A 287 7.17 -9.88 -13.48
N ASP A 288 6.83 -11.16 -13.29
CA ASP A 288 7.80 -12.22 -13.01
C ASP A 288 8.83 -12.37 -14.12
N GLY A 289 10.11 -12.36 -13.75
CA GLY A 289 11.24 -12.46 -14.67
C GLY A 289 11.54 -11.19 -15.47
N GLU A 290 10.67 -10.17 -15.45
CA GLU A 290 10.82 -8.92 -16.21
C GLU A 290 11.16 -7.73 -15.30
N THR A 291 10.44 -7.57 -14.17
CA THR A 291 10.61 -6.44 -13.24
C THR A 291 10.99 -6.88 -11.83
N GLY A 292 11.12 -8.18 -11.61
CA GLY A 292 11.44 -8.83 -10.36
C GLY A 292 11.24 -10.32 -10.45
N VAL A 293 11.24 -10.99 -9.31
CA VAL A 293 11.03 -12.44 -9.21
C VAL A 293 9.84 -12.72 -8.30
N LEU A 294 8.89 -13.50 -8.78
CA LEU A 294 7.76 -14.00 -8.00
C LEU A 294 7.97 -15.45 -7.59
N VAL A 295 7.72 -15.74 -6.33
CA VAL A 295 7.87 -17.09 -5.77
C VAL A 295 6.59 -17.55 -5.08
N PRO A 296 6.34 -18.87 -4.94
CA PRO A 296 5.24 -19.37 -4.14
C PRO A 296 5.39 -18.95 -2.66
N PRO A 297 4.30 -18.65 -1.93
CA PRO A 297 4.37 -18.36 -0.51
C PRO A 297 4.87 -19.57 0.29
N GLY A 298 5.80 -19.33 1.23
CA GLY A 298 6.39 -20.35 2.08
C GLY A 298 7.57 -21.11 1.48
N ASP A 299 7.93 -20.89 0.23
CA ASP A 299 9.08 -21.53 -0.44
C ASP A 299 10.35 -20.70 -0.21
N VAL A 300 11.07 -21.04 0.86
CA VAL A 300 12.30 -20.34 1.26
C VAL A 300 13.44 -20.57 0.25
N ASP A 301 13.52 -21.75 -0.36
CA ASP A 301 14.58 -22.07 -1.32
C ASP A 301 14.43 -21.29 -2.61
N ARG A 302 13.20 -21.16 -3.12
CA ARG A 302 12.92 -20.28 -4.26
C ARG A 302 13.11 -18.81 -3.91
N LEU A 303 12.78 -18.40 -2.67
CA LEU A 303 13.05 -17.03 -2.21
C LEU A 303 14.56 -16.74 -2.23
N ALA A 304 15.38 -17.66 -1.71
CA ALA A 304 16.85 -17.55 -1.74
C ALA A 304 17.40 -17.56 -3.17
N ALA A 305 16.88 -18.41 -4.05
CA ALA A 305 17.28 -18.43 -5.47
C ALA A 305 16.91 -17.10 -6.17
N GLY A 306 15.72 -16.56 -5.92
CA GLY A 306 15.30 -15.26 -6.40
C GLY A 306 16.21 -14.13 -5.91
N LEU A 307 16.59 -14.14 -4.63
CA LEU A 307 17.53 -13.17 -4.07
C LEU A 307 18.91 -13.24 -4.74
N ARG A 308 19.46 -14.44 -4.97
CA ARG A 308 20.74 -14.58 -5.73
C ARG A 308 20.62 -13.99 -7.13
N ARG A 309 19.50 -14.23 -7.82
CA ARG A 309 19.26 -13.71 -9.17
C ARG A 309 19.24 -12.18 -9.19
N VAL A 310 18.45 -11.55 -8.30
CA VAL A 310 18.30 -10.08 -8.28
C VAL A 310 19.53 -9.35 -7.72
N LEU A 311 20.35 -10.01 -6.91
CA LEU A 311 21.63 -9.48 -6.43
C LEU A 311 22.77 -9.69 -7.45
N GLY A 312 22.54 -10.50 -8.47
CA GLY A 312 23.50 -10.76 -9.56
C GLY A 312 23.39 -9.74 -10.70
N THR A 313 23.90 -10.15 -11.86
CA THR A 313 24.02 -9.29 -13.06
C THR A 313 22.67 -8.86 -13.66
N GLU A 314 21.59 -9.61 -13.39
CA GLU A 314 20.25 -9.29 -13.90
C GLU A 314 19.55 -8.16 -13.08
N GLY A 315 19.91 -7.99 -11.81
CA GLY A 315 19.26 -7.07 -10.89
C GLY A 315 19.07 -5.64 -11.42
N PRO A 316 20.12 -4.98 -11.93
CA PRO A 316 19.98 -3.62 -12.45
C PRO A 316 19.01 -3.48 -13.63
N ALA A 317 18.89 -4.50 -14.48
CA ALA A 317 17.94 -4.50 -15.60
C ALA A 317 16.50 -4.67 -15.09
N LEU A 318 16.27 -5.63 -14.17
CA LEU A 318 14.98 -5.85 -13.52
C LEU A 318 14.51 -4.59 -12.77
N GLY A 319 15.42 -3.92 -12.05
CA GLY A 319 15.10 -2.69 -11.32
C GLY A 319 14.70 -1.54 -12.26
N ARG A 320 15.40 -1.35 -13.38
CA ARG A 320 15.02 -0.32 -14.37
C ARG A 320 13.67 -0.60 -14.99
N ALA A 321 13.40 -1.83 -15.42
CA ALA A 321 12.11 -2.23 -15.96
C ALA A 321 10.98 -2.07 -14.91
N GLY A 322 11.29 -2.38 -13.64
CA GLY A 322 10.39 -2.14 -12.51
C GLY A 322 10.02 -0.67 -12.35
N ARG A 323 10.99 0.24 -12.50
CA ARG A 323 10.75 1.67 -12.46
C ARG A 323 9.85 2.15 -13.59
N GLU A 324 10.12 1.75 -14.81
CA GLU A 324 9.30 2.09 -15.99
C GLU A 324 7.85 1.65 -15.79
N ARG A 325 7.65 0.40 -15.34
CA ARG A 325 6.32 -0.14 -15.03
C ARG A 325 5.63 0.65 -13.92
N CYS A 326 6.33 0.99 -12.83
CA CYS A 326 5.74 1.71 -11.71
C CYS A 326 5.40 3.16 -12.08
N LEU A 327 6.24 3.85 -12.84
CA LEU A 327 5.95 5.19 -13.35
C LEU A 327 4.70 5.19 -14.25
N ALA A 328 4.59 4.23 -15.16
CA ALA A 328 3.47 4.14 -16.10
C ALA A 328 2.13 3.77 -15.44
N ARG A 329 2.14 3.03 -14.31
CA ARG A 329 0.91 2.42 -13.77
C ARG A 329 0.54 2.88 -12.37
N PHE A 330 1.52 3.27 -11.54
CA PHE A 330 1.37 3.45 -10.08
C PHE A 330 1.95 4.77 -9.58
N GLU A 331 2.48 5.63 -10.45
CA GLU A 331 2.81 7.00 -10.09
C GLU A 331 1.53 7.73 -9.65
N MET A 332 1.63 8.58 -8.60
CA MET A 332 0.46 9.20 -7.99
C MET A 332 -0.36 10.03 -8.97
N GLY A 333 0.26 10.73 -9.91
CA GLY A 333 -0.45 11.49 -10.94
C GLY A 333 -1.30 10.60 -11.86
N VAL A 334 -0.83 9.39 -12.21
CA VAL A 334 -1.60 8.41 -12.99
C VAL A 334 -2.81 7.89 -12.21
N ILE A 335 -2.59 7.56 -10.94
CA ILE A 335 -3.65 7.07 -10.05
C ILE A 335 -4.65 8.18 -9.70
N GLY A 336 -4.17 9.40 -9.43
CA GLY A 336 -5.02 10.55 -9.12
C GLY A 336 -5.91 10.96 -10.30
N ALA A 337 -5.41 10.88 -11.54
CA ALA A 337 -6.25 11.10 -12.73
C ALA A 337 -7.43 10.11 -12.80
N ARG A 338 -7.19 8.82 -12.51
CA ARG A 338 -8.25 7.80 -12.45
C ARG A 338 -9.25 8.10 -11.33
N TRP A 339 -8.76 8.52 -10.15
CA TRP A 339 -9.62 8.92 -9.05
C TRP A 339 -10.45 10.16 -9.36
N ALA A 340 -9.86 11.18 -10.01
CA ALA A 340 -10.59 12.38 -10.45
C ALA A 340 -11.75 12.01 -11.39
N GLY A 341 -11.54 11.08 -12.32
CA GLY A 341 -12.59 10.55 -13.19
C GLY A 341 -13.70 9.82 -12.43
N ILE A 342 -13.36 8.97 -11.45
CA ILE A 342 -14.34 8.28 -10.59
C ILE A 342 -15.16 9.28 -9.76
N LEU A 343 -14.51 10.30 -9.21
CA LEU A 343 -15.18 11.32 -8.40
C LEU A 343 -16.10 12.17 -9.26
N ALA A 344 -15.66 12.55 -10.48
CA ALA A 344 -16.50 13.27 -11.44
C ALA A 344 -17.75 12.45 -11.82
N GLU A 345 -17.58 11.15 -12.09
CA GLU A 345 -18.69 10.23 -12.38
C GLU A 345 -19.72 10.21 -11.23
N VAL A 346 -19.25 10.10 -9.98
CA VAL A 346 -20.14 9.95 -8.81
C VAL A 346 -20.78 11.27 -8.39
N ALA A 347 -20.05 12.38 -8.49
CA ALA A 347 -20.54 13.71 -8.10
C ALA A 347 -21.29 14.44 -9.22
N GLY A 348 -21.28 13.89 -10.45
CA GLY A 348 -21.87 14.56 -11.61
C GLY A 348 -21.09 15.79 -12.07
N TRP A 349 -19.79 15.84 -11.81
CA TRP A 349 -18.93 16.93 -12.30
C TRP A 349 -18.67 16.79 -13.80
N PRO A 350 -18.41 17.89 -14.51
CA PRO A 350 -17.90 17.81 -15.87
C PRO A 350 -16.57 17.04 -15.89
N PRO A 351 -16.26 16.30 -16.96
CA PRO A 351 -15.01 15.58 -17.06
C PRO A 351 -13.83 16.55 -16.86
N VAL A 352 -12.90 16.14 -15.97
CA VAL A 352 -11.67 16.91 -15.74
C VAL A 352 -10.86 16.86 -17.04
N SER A 353 -10.67 18.01 -17.70
CA SER A 353 -9.85 18.09 -18.90
C SER A 353 -8.40 17.68 -18.58
N GLU A 354 -7.79 16.82 -19.40
CA GLU A 354 -6.39 16.38 -19.24
C GLU A 354 -5.35 17.51 -19.46
N HIS A 355 -5.79 18.75 -19.61
CA HIS A 355 -4.95 19.90 -19.96
C HIS A 355 -4.80 20.84 -18.76
N GLY A 356 -3.73 20.63 -18.01
CA GLY A 356 -3.30 21.48 -16.90
C GLY A 356 -1.81 21.36 -16.61
N THR A 357 -0.97 21.28 -17.67
CA THR A 357 0.48 21.56 -17.57
C THR A 357 0.81 22.59 -18.65
N GLY A 358 0.66 23.85 -18.27
CA GLY A 358 1.24 25.00 -18.94
C GLY A 358 2.44 25.47 -18.11
#